data_2899af6bbba4d0a49955631b89e49910
#
_entry.id   2899af6bbba4d0a49955631b89e49910
#
_cell.length_a   1.000
_cell.length_b   1.000
_cell.length_c   1.000
_cell.angle_alpha   90.00
_cell.angle_beta   90.00
_cell.angle_gamma   90.00
#
_symmetry.space_group_name_H-M   'P 1'
#
loop_
_entity.id
_entity.type
_entity.pdbx_description
1 polymer ?
#
loop_
_entity_poly.entity_id
_entity_poly.type
_entity_poly.pdbx_seq_one_letter_code
_entity_poly.pdbx_strand_id
1 'polypeptide(L)'
;MNPQVQPVTKTEVFPKVFSTPQKEIKVEPIPKIDPFENEMSKFVYYRTYSRWDDDKGRRETWDETVQRCVTFLKKASKNKLKKSDYELIHKYILEMKVMPSMRLLWTAGKPADINNVAIYNCSTVPIDSLGSFGEVYFLLMSGTGVGVDVSKRYVEKIPKVKN
;
A
#
# COMPACT_ATOMS: atom_id res chain seq x y z
N MET A 1 24.78 -19.92 56.74
CA MET A 1 23.49 -19.19 56.67
C MET A 1 23.19 -18.93 55.22
N ASN A 2 22.16 -19.63 54.72
CA ASN A 2 21.79 -19.63 53.30
C ASN A 2 20.63 -18.62 53.12
N PRO A 3 20.74 -17.59 52.25
CA PRO A 3 19.62 -16.66 52.06
C PRO A 3 18.53 -17.36 51.31
N GLN A 4 17.37 -17.43 51.91
CA GLN A 4 16.14 -18.00 51.30
C GLN A 4 15.70 -17.10 50.12
N VAL A 5 15.71 -17.66 48.91
CA VAL A 5 15.13 -17.07 47.73
C VAL A 5 13.59 -17.23 47.86
N GLN A 6 12.90 -16.10 48.00
CA GLN A 6 11.44 -16.07 47.97
C GLN A 6 10.89 -16.38 46.56
N PRO A 7 9.83 -17.17 46.42
CA PRO A 7 9.26 -17.43 45.11
C PRO A 7 8.60 -16.18 44.53
N VAL A 8 9.05 -15.78 43.36
CA VAL A 8 8.42 -14.72 42.58
C VAL A 8 7.05 -15.20 42.12
N THR A 9 5.99 -14.64 42.65
CA THR A 9 4.61 -14.86 42.22
C THR A 9 4.45 -14.40 40.76
N LYS A 10 4.10 -15.35 39.90
CA LYS A 10 3.78 -15.11 38.47
C LYS A 10 2.43 -14.40 38.31
N THR A 11 2.32 -13.17 38.69
CA THR A 11 1.14 -12.35 38.39
C THR A 11 1.60 -10.90 38.28
N GLU A 12 1.41 -10.31 37.09
CA GLU A 12 1.68 -8.92 36.70
C GLU A 12 2.90 -8.65 35.83
N VAL A 13 3.00 -9.33 34.67
CA VAL A 13 3.98 -8.94 33.62
C VAL A 13 3.34 -8.39 32.35
N PHE A 14 2.01 -8.32 32.28
CA PHE A 14 1.36 -7.66 31.13
C PHE A 14 0.51 -6.50 31.62
N PRO A 15 0.87 -5.24 31.27
CA PRO A 15 -0.03 -4.13 31.50
C PRO A 15 -1.33 -4.39 30.74
N LYS A 16 -2.48 -4.13 31.37
CA LYS A 16 -3.82 -4.16 30.75
C LYS A 16 -3.92 -3.07 29.67
N VAL A 17 -3.28 -3.28 28.51
CA VAL A 17 -3.22 -2.30 27.41
C VAL A 17 -4.44 -2.37 26.50
N PHE A 18 -5.36 -3.32 26.66
CA PHE A 18 -6.51 -3.48 25.75
C PHE A 18 -7.84 -3.56 26.47
N SER A 19 -8.24 -2.47 27.12
CA SER A 19 -9.64 -2.26 27.47
C SER A 19 -10.14 -0.95 26.89
N THR A 20 -9.95 -0.73 25.60
CA THR A 20 -10.77 0.22 24.87
C THR A 20 -12.17 -0.42 24.72
N PRO A 21 -13.26 0.28 25.08
CA PRO A 21 -14.59 -0.25 24.86
C PRO A 21 -14.74 -0.54 23.37
N GLN A 22 -14.91 -1.81 23.03
CA GLN A 22 -15.14 -2.22 21.64
C GLN A 22 -16.52 -1.66 21.26
N LYS A 23 -16.51 -0.65 20.38
CA LYS A 23 -17.72 -0.18 19.72
C LYS A 23 -18.29 -1.39 18.97
N GLU A 24 -19.53 -1.77 19.27
CA GLU A 24 -20.23 -2.79 18.50
C GLU A 24 -20.31 -2.34 17.05
N ILE A 25 -19.47 -2.90 16.19
CA ILE A 25 -19.47 -2.60 14.76
C ILE A 25 -20.52 -3.51 14.13
N LYS A 26 -21.60 -2.91 13.62
CA LYS A 26 -22.55 -3.63 12.77
C LYS A 26 -21.88 -3.92 11.44
N VAL A 27 -21.60 -5.19 11.20
CA VAL A 27 -21.02 -5.64 9.91
C VAL A 27 -22.06 -5.45 8.81
N GLU A 28 -21.77 -4.60 7.85
CA GLU A 28 -22.63 -4.44 6.67
C GLU A 28 -22.55 -5.67 5.77
N PRO A 29 -23.68 -6.12 5.20
CA PRO A 29 -23.69 -7.25 4.28
C PRO A 29 -22.85 -6.94 3.03
N ILE A 30 -22.07 -7.93 2.58
CA ILE A 30 -21.32 -7.83 1.32
C ILE A 30 -22.32 -7.89 0.15
N PRO A 31 -22.27 -6.93 -0.81
CA PRO A 31 -23.10 -6.99 -2.01
C PRO A 31 -22.90 -8.31 -2.76
N LYS A 32 -23.99 -8.85 -3.33
CA LYS A 32 -23.97 -10.15 -4.03
C LYS A 32 -23.22 -10.17 -5.37
N ILE A 33 -22.77 -9.01 -5.87
CA ILE A 33 -22.03 -8.92 -7.14
C ILE A 33 -20.60 -9.34 -6.88
N ASP A 34 -20.24 -10.53 -7.35
CA ASP A 34 -18.90 -11.07 -7.31
C ASP A 34 -18.30 -11.02 -8.72
N PRO A 35 -17.35 -10.12 -9.00
CA PRO A 35 -16.76 -9.98 -10.33
C PRO A 35 -15.66 -11.01 -10.61
N PHE A 36 -15.31 -11.85 -9.65
CA PHE A 36 -14.21 -12.79 -9.76
C PHE A 36 -14.65 -14.10 -10.41
N GLU A 37 -13.95 -14.52 -11.47
CA GLU A 37 -14.24 -15.74 -12.21
C GLU A 37 -13.98 -17.02 -11.40
N ASN A 38 -13.12 -16.94 -10.38
CA ASN A 38 -12.76 -18.08 -9.56
C ASN A 38 -12.39 -17.67 -8.13
N GLU A 39 -12.49 -18.63 -7.20
CA GLU A 39 -12.22 -18.41 -5.78
C GLU A 39 -10.75 -18.01 -5.48
N MET A 40 -9.78 -18.43 -6.30
CA MET A 40 -8.38 -18.04 -6.12
C MET A 40 -8.18 -16.54 -6.38
N SER A 41 -8.76 -16.00 -7.45
CA SER A 41 -8.72 -14.57 -7.77
C SER A 41 -9.37 -13.75 -6.66
N LYS A 42 -10.51 -14.22 -6.15
CA LYS A 42 -11.21 -13.62 -5.02
C LYS A 42 -10.37 -13.63 -3.75
N PHE A 43 -9.74 -14.75 -3.42
CA PHE A 43 -8.86 -14.88 -2.27
C PHE A 43 -7.68 -13.90 -2.36
N VAL A 44 -7.01 -13.84 -3.53
CA VAL A 44 -5.88 -12.92 -3.76
C VAL A 44 -6.31 -11.47 -3.60
N TYR A 45 -7.48 -11.10 -4.14
CA TYR A 45 -8.03 -9.76 -3.99
C TYR A 45 -8.26 -9.40 -2.52
N TYR A 46 -9.01 -10.20 -1.79
CA TYR A 46 -9.32 -9.90 -0.38
C TYR A 46 -8.09 -9.93 0.53
N ARG A 47 -7.13 -10.80 0.25
CA ARG A 47 -5.88 -10.87 1.00
C ARG A 47 -4.99 -9.64 0.78
N THR A 48 -4.91 -9.13 -0.46
CA THR A 48 -3.84 -8.21 -0.85
C THR A 48 -4.34 -6.78 -1.13
N TYR A 49 -5.48 -6.62 -1.80
CA TYR A 49 -5.91 -5.34 -2.34
C TYR A 49 -7.07 -4.71 -1.59
N SER A 50 -7.98 -5.53 -1.07
CA SER A 50 -9.11 -5.08 -0.27
C SER A 50 -8.64 -4.55 1.08
N ARG A 51 -9.05 -3.35 1.45
CA ARG A 51 -8.73 -2.75 2.73
C ARG A 51 -9.80 -3.04 3.76
N TRP A 52 -9.39 -3.04 5.01
CA TRP A 52 -10.33 -3.06 6.12
C TRP A 52 -10.97 -1.69 6.26
N ASP A 53 -12.29 -1.67 6.41
CA ASP A 53 -13.11 -0.49 6.68
C ASP A 53 -13.65 -0.61 8.11
N ASP A 54 -13.14 0.24 9.00
CA ASP A 54 -13.49 0.21 10.42
C ASP A 54 -14.94 0.62 10.67
N ASP A 55 -15.49 1.48 9.81
CA ASP A 55 -16.88 1.95 9.95
C ASP A 55 -17.89 0.87 9.56
N LYS A 56 -17.52 0.03 8.58
CA LYS A 56 -18.35 -1.07 8.08
C LYS A 56 -18.06 -2.41 8.76
N GLY A 57 -16.99 -2.52 9.53
CA GLY A 57 -16.57 -3.75 10.19
C GLY A 57 -16.23 -4.90 9.23
N ARG A 58 -15.83 -4.58 7.99
CA ARG A 58 -15.47 -5.54 6.94
C ARG A 58 -14.44 -4.99 5.98
N ARG A 59 -13.92 -5.86 5.13
CA ARG A 59 -13.08 -5.43 4.02
C ARG A 59 -13.89 -4.80 2.90
N GLU A 60 -13.24 -3.91 2.14
CA GLU A 60 -13.80 -3.30 0.93
C GLU A 60 -14.25 -4.37 -0.07
N THR A 61 -15.34 -4.09 -0.77
CA THR A 61 -15.73 -4.82 -1.98
C THR A 61 -14.94 -4.33 -3.18
N TRP A 62 -15.01 -5.07 -4.30
CA TRP A 62 -14.33 -4.66 -5.54
C TRP A 62 -14.78 -3.29 -6.02
N ASP A 63 -16.08 -3.03 -6.00
CA ASP A 63 -16.63 -1.72 -6.38
C ASP A 63 -16.09 -0.59 -5.49
N GLU A 64 -16.02 -0.79 -4.18
CA GLU A 64 -15.48 0.18 -3.23
C GLU A 64 -13.98 0.44 -3.48
N THR A 65 -13.21 -0.60 -3.81
CA THR A 65 -11.80 -0.47 -4.20
C THR A 65 -11.66 0.34 -5.49
N VAL A 66 -12.47 0.05 -6.51
CA VAL A 66 -12.48 0.79 -7.78
C VAL A 66 -12.86 2.24 -7.55
N GLN A 67 -13.90 2.49 -6.77
CA GLN A 67 -14.33 3.84 -6.40
C GLN A 67 -13.22 4.63 -5.69
N ARG A 68 -12.50 4.01 -4.77
CA ARG A 68 -11.36 4.62 -4.07
C ARG A 68 -10.23 4.97 -5.05
N CYS A 69 -9.91 4.08 -5.99
CA CYS A 69 -8.89 4.33 -7.01
C CYS A 69 -9.26 5.49 -7.93
N VAL A 70 -10.49 5.49 -8.44
CA VAL A 70 -10.96 6.55 -9.35
C VAL A 70 -11.04 7.89 -8.62
N THR A 71 -11.48 7.90 -7.37
CA THR A 71 -11.50 9.11 -6.54
C THR A 71 -10.08 9.67 -6.34
N PHE A 72 -9.12 8.81 -6.07
CA PHE A 72 -7.72 9.20 -5.96
C PHE A 72 -7.18 9.77 -7.28
N LEU A 73 -7.42 9.10 -8.41
CA LEU A 73 -7.00 9.56 -9.75
C LEU A 73 -7.62 10.91 -10.10
N LYS A 74 -8.90 11.11 -9.77
CA LYS A 74 -9.60 12.37 -9.97
C LYS A 74 -8.93 13.51 -9.18
N LYS A 75 -8.61 13.28 -7.91
CA LYS A 75 -7.88 14.22 -7.06
C LYS A 75 -6.47 14.50 -7.61
N ALA A 76 -5.71 13.45 -7.93
CA ALA A 76 -4.35 13.55 -8.43
C ALA A 76 -4.26 14.29 -9.78
N SER A 77 -5.22 14.09 -10.67
CA SER A 77 -5.32 14.78 -11.96
C SER A 77 -5.87 16.21 -11.84
N LYS A 78 -6.20 16.69 -10.64
CA LYS A 78 -6.81 18.00 -10.39
C LYS A 78 -8.08 18.22 -11.23
N ASN A 79 -8.89 17.18 -11.41
CA ASN A 79 -10.13 17.19 -12.21
C ASN A 79 -9.93 17.61 -13.68
N LYS A 80 -8.78 17.30 -14.28
CA LYS A 80 -8.49 17.68 -15.67
C LYS A 80 -9.32 16.94 -16.72
N LEU A 81 -9.85 15.76 -16.40
CA LEU A 81 -10.70 15.00 -17.28
C LEU A 81 -12.17 15.38 -17.08
N LYS A 82 -13.00 15.12 -18.09
CA LYS A 82 -14.45 15.29 -17.99
C LYS A 82 -15.05 14.25 -17.03
N LYS A 83 -16.21 14.54 -16.47
CA LYS A 83 -16.95 13.60 -15.61
C LYS A 83 -17.20 12.27 -16.29
N SER A 84 -17.60 12.31 -17.57
CA SER A 84 -17.81 11.12 -18.40
C SER A 84 -16.59 10.21 -18.51
N ASP A 85 -15.37 10.80 -18.54
CA ASP A 85 -14.15 10.01 -18.67
C ASP A 85 -13.86 9.23 -17.39
N TYR A 86 -14.07 9.85 -16.23
CA TYR A 86 -13.95 9.14 -14.93
C TYR A 86 -14.99 8.05 -14.76
N GLU A 87 -16.23 8.27 -15.23
CA GLU A 87 -17.28 7.25 -15.21
C GLU A 87 -16.92 6.07 -16.13
N LEU A 88 -16.33 6.36 -17.29
CA LEU A 88 -15.86 5.33 -18.22
C LEU A 88 -14.69 4.53 -17.65
N ILE A 89 -13.72 5.20 -17.03
CA ILE A 89 -12.58 4.56 -16.32
C ILE A 89 -13.12 3.67 -15.21
N HIS A 90 -14.02 4.17 -14.37
CA HIS A 90 -14.65 3.39 -13.30
C HIS A 90 -15.31 2.12 -13.85
N LYS A 91 -16.16 2.27 -14.89
CA LYS A 91 -16.85 1.16 -15.51
C LYS A 91 -15.89 0.09 -16.04
N TYR A 92 -14.84 0.49 -16.75
CA TYR A 92 -13.91 -0.48 -17.34
C TYR A 92 -13.05 -1.21 -16.31
N ILE A 93 -12.67 -0.53 -15.23
CA ILE A 93 -11.98 -1.18 -14.11
C ILE A 93 -12.94 -2.13 -13.39
N LEU A 94 -14.18 -1.69 -13.14
CA LEU A 94 -15.20 -2.50 -12.47
C LEU A 94 -15.48 -3.80 -13.23
N GLU A 95 -15.60 -3.71 -14.55
CA GLU A 95 -15.80 -4.84 -15.46
C GLU A 95 -14.51 -5.63 -15.74
N MET A 96 -13.39 -5.33 -15.08
CA MET A 96 -12.07 -5.95 -15.28
C MET A 96 -11.55 -5.91 -16.74
N LYS A 97 -12.07 -5.02 -17.58
CA LYS A 97 -11.59 -4.79 -18.94
C LYS A 97 -10.27 -4.02 -19.01
N VAL A 98 -10.03 -3.19 -18.00
CA VAL A 98 -8.79 -2.44 -17.80
C VAL A 98 -8.39 -2.60 -16.35
N MET A 99 -7.10 -2.85 -16.09
CA MET A 99 -6.58 -2.97 -14.76
C MET A 99 -5.54 -1.86 -14.50
N PRO A 100 -5.71 -1.03 -13.46
CA PRO A 100 -4.66 -0.11 -13.04
C PRO A 100 -3.48 -0.88 -12.44
N SER A 101 -2.36 -0.19 -12.15
CA SER A 101 -1.26 -0.87 -11.48
C SER A 101 -1.73 -1.48 -10.15
N MET A 102 -1.22 -2.67 -9.84
CA MET A 102 -1.56 -3.36 -8.58
C MET A 102 -1.20 -2.50 -7.36
N ARG A 103 -0.15 -1.72 -7.45
CA ARG A 103 0.27 -0.81 -6.38
C ARG A 103 -0.75 0.32 -6.19
N LEU A 104 -1.34 0.85 -7.26
CA LEU A 104 -2.42 1.83 -7.18
C LEU A 104 -3.66 1.23 -6.50
N LEU A 105 -4.07 0.02 -6.89
CA LEU A 105 -5.19 -0.68 -6.24
C LEU A 105 -4.96 -0.81 -4.73
N TRP A 106 -3.73 -1.08 -4.32
CA TRP A 106 -3.39 -1.26 -2.92
C TRP A 106 -3.28 0.05 -2.15
N THR A 107 -2.63 1.09 -2.72
CA THR A 107 -2.20 2.29 -1.98
C THR A 107 -3.04 3.53 -2.25
N ALA A 108 -3.90 3.56 -3.29
CA ALA A 108 -4.76 4.71 -3.59
C ALA A 108 -5.51 5.23 -2.34
N GLY A 109 -5.56 6.54 -2.15
CA GLY A 109 -6.09 7.21 -0.97
C GLY A 109 -5.01 7.53 0.06
N LYS A 110 -5.31 7.40 1.34
CA LYS A 110 -4.46 7.90 2.45
C LYS A 110 -2.97 7.54 2.36
N PRO A 111 -2.54 6.29 2.06
CA PRO A 111 -1.11 6.01 1.93
C PRO A 111 -0.44 6.78 0.78
N ALA A 112 -1.09 6.84 -0.38
CA ALA A 112 -0.57 7.58 -1.54
C ALA A 112 -0.64 9.10 -1.35
N ASP A 113 -1.53 9.60 -0.51
CA ASP A 113 -1.59 11.01 -0.11
C ASP A 113 -0.40 11.39 0.79
N ILE A 114 0.07 10.46 1.63
CA ILE A 114 1.23 10.66 2.51
C ILE A 114 2.54 10.56 1.70
N ASN A 115 2.65 9.52 0.86
CA ASN A 115 3.80 9.30 0.01
C ASN A 115 3.35 8.76 -1.35
N ASN A 116 3.35 9.62 -2.37
CA ASN A 116 2.92 9.26 -3.72
C ASN A 116 3.87 8.27 -4.43
N VAL A 117 5.11 8.11 -3.96
CA VAL A 117 6.03 7.08 -4.47
C VAL A 117 5.48 5.69 -4.22
N ALA A 118 4.64 5.51 -3.21
CA ALA A 118 4.01 4.22 -2.89
C ALA A 118 3.13 3.64 -4.02
N ILE A 119 2.71 4.44 -5.02
CA ILE A 119 1.93 3.96 -6.17
C ILE A 119 2.79 3.33 -7.29
N TYR A 120 4.11 3.49 -7.23
CA TYR A 120 5.02 2.95 -8.24
C TYR A 120 5.51 1.56 -7.86
N ASN A 121 5.44 0.63 -8.80
CA ASN A 121 5.98 -0.71 -8.62
C ASN A 121 7.50 -0.74 -8.77
N CYS A 122 8.02 -0.08 -9.80
CA CYS A 122 9.42 -0.11 -10.19
C CYS A 122 9.94 1.29 -10.54
N SER A 123 11.23 1.48 -10.32
CA SER A 123 11.97 2.67 -10.72
C SER A 123 13.38 2.30 -11.17
N THR A 124 14.08 3.23 -11.78
CA THR A 124 15.49 3.06 -12.17
C THR A 124 16.25 4.31 -11.78
N VAL A 125 17.43 4.12 -11.18
CA VAL A 125 18.35 5.20 -10.80
C VAL A 125 19.70 4.98 -11.46
N PRO A 126 20.22 5.94 -12.25
CA PRO A 126 21.59 5.92 -12.72
C PRO A 126 22.56 6.22 -11.58
N ILE A 127 23.64 5.45 -11.47
CA ILE A 127 24.66 5.67 -10.44
C ILE A 127 25.74 6.60 -11.01
N ASP A 128 25.54 7.89 -10.90
CA ASP A 128 26.42 8.92 -11.44
C ASP A 128 27.01 9.86 -10.37
N SER A 129 26.61 9.68 -9.13
CA SER A 129 27.10 10.42 -7.98
C SER A 129 26.99 9.58 -6.70
N LEU A 130 27.64 10.01 -5.63
CA LEU A 130 27.47 9.39 -4.31
C LEU A 130 26.02 9.60 -3.79
N GLY A 131 25.36 10.67 -4.19
CA GLY A 131 23.95 10.93 -3.85
C GLY A 131 23.00 9.90 -4.40
N SER A 132 23.31 9.26 -5.55
CA SER A 132 22.47 8.24 -6.17
C SER A 132 22.18 7.06 -5.24
N PHE A 133 23.10 6.73 -4.33
CA PHE A 133 22.88 5.66 -3.34
C PHE A 133 21.78 6.05 -2.33
N GLY A 134 21.71 7.33 -1.94
CA GLY A 134 20.64 7.86 -1.09
C GLY A 134 19.29 7.81 -1.78
N GLU A 135 19.23 8.12 -3.09
CA GLU A 135 18.00 8.03 -3.89
C GLU A 135 17.51 6.58 -3.99
N VAL A 136 18.42 5.64 -4.29
CA VAL A 136 18.11 4.19 -4.32
C VAL A 136 17.53 3.76 -2.97
N TYR A 137 18.18 4.14 -1.87
CA TYR A 137 17.72 3.80 -0.53
C TYR A 137 16.32 4.37 -0.24
N PHE A 138 16.09 5.64 -0.55
CA PHE A 138 14.78 6.27 -0.36
C PHE A 138 13.67 5.54 -1.13
N LEU A 139 13.92 5.19 -2.40
CA LEU A 139 12.95 4.49 -3.24
C LEU A 139 12.66 3.08 -2.72
N LEU A 140 13.71 2.35 -2.28
CA LEU A 140 13.54 1.03 -1.66
C LEU A 140 12.73 1.11 -0.36
N MET A 141 13.01 2.09 0.50
CA MET A 141 12.26 2.30 1.74
C MET A 141 10.80 2.71 1.48
N SER A 142 10.53 3.35 0.33
CA SER A 142 9.17 3.67 -0.13
C SER A 142 8.44 2.45 -0.73
N GLY A 143 9.08 1.27 -0.75
CA GLY A 143 8.50 0.01 -1.22
C GLY A 143 8.57 -0.18 -2.73
N THR A 144 9.32 0.64 -3.48
CA THR A 144 9.52 0.53 -4.91
C THR A 144 10.66 -0.45 -5.23
N GLY A 145 10.49 -1.33 -6.21
CA GLY A 145 11.60 -2.12 -6.75
C GLY A 145 12.52 -1.21 -7.54
N VAL A 146 13.82 -1.17 -7.20
CA VAL A 146 14.77 -0.24 -7.82
C VAL A 146 15.80 -0.99 -8.66
N GLY A 147 15.80 -0.72 -9.96
CA GLY A 147 16.91 -1.05 -10.85
C GLY A 147 17.99 0.03 -10.74
N VAL A 148 19.25 -0.38 -10.81
CA VAL A 148 20.38 0.55 -10.84
C VAL A 148 21.12 0.44 -12.15
N ASP A 149 21.39 1.58 -12.80
CA ASP A 149 22.21 1.63 -14.01
C ASP A 149 23.66 1.99 -13.62
N VAL A 150 24.52 0.99 -13.64
CA VAL A 150 25.96 1.10 -13.38
C VAL A 150 26.80 1.09 -14.66
N SER A 151 26.19 1.44 -15.80
CA SER A 151 26.91 1.52 -17.05
C SER A 151 28.04 2.57 -16.99
N LYS A 152 29.07 2.38 -17.79
CA LYS A 152 30.27 3.22 -17.83
C LYS A 152 29.95 4.72 -17.94
N ARG A 153 28.98 5.08 -18.78
CA ARG A 153 28.51 6.47 -19.01
C ARG A 153 28.04 7.20 -17.74
N TYR A 154 27.63 6.45 -16.71
CA TYR A 154 27.21 7.03 -15.43
C TYR A 154 28.30 6.92 -14.37
N VAL A 155 28.88 5.72 -14.19
CA VAL A 155 29.89 5.48 -13.16
C VAL A 155 31.16 6.32 -13.34
N GLU A 156 31.53 6.67 -14.57
CA GLU A 156 32.66 7.56 -14.85
C GLU A 156 32.52 8.97 -14.28
N LYS A 157 31.27 9.39 -13.96
CA LYS A 157 31.01 10.68 -13.33
C LYS A 157 31.25 10.71 -11.81
N ILE A 158 31.34 9.54 -11.20
CA ILE A 158 31.58 9.42 -9.75
C ILE A 158 33.01 9.89 -9.46
N PRO A 159 33.21 10.73 -8.43
CA PRO A 159 34.54 11.17 -8.02
C PRO A 159 35.45 9.97 -7.68
N LYS A 160 36.67 9.99 -8.20
CA LYS A 160 37.65 8.98 -7.85
C LYS A 160 38.02 9.08 -6.35
N VAL A 161 38.10 7.93 -5.70
CA VAL A 161 38.58 7.87 -4.31
C VAL A 161 40.01 8.39 -4.30
N LYS A 162 40.30 9.41 -3.49
CA LYS A 162 41.67 9.89 -3.26
C LYS A 162 42.31 8.93 -2.26
N ASN A 163 43.47 8.38 -2.64
CA ASN A 163 44.35 7.64 -1.73
C ASN A 163 44.99 8.60 -0.76
#